data_6e55ed5024c148eac0fa9c60f43e576a
#
_entry.id   6e55ed5024c148eac0fa9c60f43e576a
#
_cell.length_a   1.000
_cell.length_b   1.000
_cell.length_c   1.000
_cell.angle_alpha   90.00
_cell.angle_beta   90.00
_cell.angle_gamma   90.00
#
_symmetry.space_group_name_H-M   'P 1'
#
loop_
_entity.id
_entity.type
_entity.pdbx_description
1 polymer ?
#
loop_
_entity_poly.entity_id
_entity_poly.type
_entity_poly.pdbx_seq_one_letter_code
_entity_poly.pdbx_strand_id
1 'polypeptide(L)'
;MQRLNRTDKEVIFMKCDLIFYLARRTSYCEKALKKQLEELGMGINAVTASTTPIALGEKLITSLSRCNLVFIIGGLGFTGKNGLSEVLSKALSATKVTPSDIKKLKNELGKQYGYLIRCGNQMIVALPDKPEELSSMFSPALVSFIKNAFGL
;
A
#
# COMPACT_ATOMS: atom_id res chain seq x y z
N MET A 1 -21.23 24.89 -17.84
CA MET A 1 -20.93 24.19 -17.79
C MET A 1 -20.93 23.39 -17.62
N GLN A 2 -20.93 23.34 -17.37
CA GLN A 2 -20.87 22.44 -17.07
C GLN A 2 -20.38 21.83 -17.14
N ARG A 3 -19.96 21.95 -17.26
CA ARG A 3 -19.31 21.36 -17.28
C ARG A 3 -18.56 21.02 -16.80
N LEU A 4 -18.15 21.28 -16.59
CA LEU A 4 -17.25 20.95 -15.82
C LEU A 4 -17.43 20.23 -14.76
N ASN A 5 -18.07 20.06 -14.43
CA ASN A 5 -18.39 19.43 -13.40
C ASN A 5 -18.12 18.08 -13.15
N ARG A 6 -18.25 17.25 -13.66
CA ARG A 6 -18.01 15.96 -13.44
C ARG A 6 -16.60 15.59 -13.59
N THR A 7 -16.03 16.05 -14.53
CA THR A 7 -14.62 15.92 -14.87
C THR A 7 -13.72 16.42 -13.76
N ASP A 8 -14.13 17.48 -13.12
CA ASP A 8 -13.39 18.03 -11.99
C ASP A 8 -13.26 17.04 -10.86
N LYS A 9 -14.27 16.22 -10.64
CA LYS A 9 -14.20 15.20 -9.61
C LYS A 9 -13.19 14.13 -9.94
N GLU A 10 -13.02 13.83 -11.21
CA GLU A 10 -12.04 12.84 -11.64
C GLU A 10 -10.62 13.30 -11.42
N VAL A 11 -10.33 14.58 -11.69
CA VAL A 11 -8.97 15.07 -11.56
C VAL A 11 -8.50 15.17 -10.12
N ILE A 12 -9.41 15.27 -9.16
CA ILE A 12 -9.02 15.32 -7.75
C ILE A 12 -9.01 13.95 -7.09
N PHE A 13 -9.41 12.91 -7.83
CA PHE A 13 -9.50 11.57 -7.29
C PHE A 13 -8.13 10.91 -7.32
N MET A 14 -7.52 10.75 -6.15
CA MET A 14 -6.22 10.12 -6.05
C MET A 14 -6.33 8.61 -6.26
N LYS A 15 -5.33 8.03 -6.89
CA LYS A 15 -5.25 6.58 -7.10
C LYS A 15 -3.96 6.02 -6.51
N CYS A 16 -4.02 4.77 -6.10
CA CYS A 16 -2.88 4.02 -5.59
C CYS A 16 -2.78 2.69 -6.31
N ASP A 17 -1.63 2.05 -6.19
CA ASP A 17 -1.44 0.69 -6.69
C ASP A 17 -1.50 -0.32 -5.55
N LEU A 18 -1.93 -1.53 -5.86
CA LEU A 18 -1.98 -2.64 -4.93
C LEU A 18 -1.14 -3.80 -5.48
N ILE A 19 -0.22 -4.29 -4.68
CA ILE A 19 0.61 -5.43 -5.01
C ILE A 19 0.37 -6.52 -3.97
N PHE A 20 -0.01 -7.72 -4.41
CA PHE A 20 -0.06 -8.88 -3.55
C PHE A 20 1.29 -9.60 -3.57
N TYR A 21 1.81 -9.96 -2.41
CA TYR A 21 3.05 -10.70 -2.31
C TYR A 21 2.86 -11.91 -1.41
N LEU A 22 2.97 -13.12 -2.01
CA LEU A 22 2.77 -14.38 -1.29
C LEU A 22 1.47 -14.34 -0.46
N ALA A 23 0.42 -13.79 -1.04
CA ALA A 23 -0.80 -13.50 -0.33
C ALA A 23 -1.88 -14.54 -0.60
N ARG A 24 -2.73 -14.73 0.39
CA ARG A 24 -3.94 -15.56 0.29
C ARG A 24 -5.16 -14.66 0.34
N ARG A 25 -6.31 -15.20 -0.03
CA ARG A 25 -7.59 -14.48 0.04
C ARG A 25 -7.56 -13.13 -0.67
N THR A 26 -6.87 -13.09 -1.81
CA THR A 26 -6.61 -11.82 -2.51
C THR A 26 -7.89 -11.07 -2.89
N SER A 27 -8.92 -11.79 -3.35
CA SER A 27 -10.22 -11.18 -3.67
C SER A 27 -10.85 -10.48 -2.47
N TYR A 28 -10.83 -11.13 -1.31
CA TYR A 28 -11.42 -10.55 -0.09
C TYR A 28 -10.60 -9.39 0.43
N CYS A 29 -9.29 -9.49 0.33
CA CYS A 29 -8.39 -8.41 0.75
C CYS A 29 -8.52 -7.20 -0.14
N GLU A 30 -8.62 -7.40 -1.45
CA GLU A 30 -8.83 -6.31 -2.39
C GLU A 30 -10.14 -5.58 -2.10
N LYS A 31 -11.21 -6.32 -1.85
CA LYS A 31 -12.52 -5.76 -1.52
C LYS A 31 -12.46 -4.96 -0.22
N ALA A 32 -11.80 -5.50 0.80
CA ALA A 32 -11.66 -4.83 2.09
C ALA A 32 -10.85 -3.55 1.97
N LEU A 33 -9.75 -3.58 1.22
CA LEU A 33 -8.93 -2.40 0.99
C LEU A 33 -9.71 -1.34 0.22
N LYS A 34 -10.40 -1.74 -0.83
CA LYS A 34 -11.18 -0.84 -1.66
C LYS A 34 -12.22 -0.08 -0.84
N LYS A 35 -12.87 -0.77 0.08
CA LYS A 35 -13.86 -0.14 0.96
C LYS A 35 -13.21 0.95 1.84
N GLN A 36 -12.04 0.67 2.41
CA GLN A 36 -11.32 1.66 3.22
C GLN A 36 -10.88 2.85 2.37
N LEU A 37 -10.42 2.61 1.17
CA LEU A 37 -9.95 3.67 0.29
C LEU A 37 -11.09 4.56 -0.21
N GLU A 38 -12.28 4.01 -0.42
CA GLU A 38 -13.45 4.79 -0.81
C GLU A 38 -13.78 5.85 0.22
N GLU A 39 -13.62 5.53 1.49
CA GLU A 39 -13.85 6.49 2.57
C GLU A 39 -12.81 7.61 2.57
N LEU A 40 -11.66 7.38 1.96
CA LEU A 40 -10.62 8.39 1.80
C LEU A 40 -10.74 9.17 0.49
N GLY A 41 -11.74 8.84 -0.35
CA GLY A 41 -11.87 9.45 -1.66
C GLY A 41 -10.81 8.98 -2.63
N MET A 42 -10.36 7.75 -2.49
CA MET A 42 -9.22 7.21 -3.24
C MET A 42 -9.63 5.94 -3.99
N GLY A 43 -9.05 5.72 -5.15
CA GLY A 43 -9.27 4.51 -5.93
C GLY A 43 -8.01 3.71 -6.17
N ILE A 44 -8.18 2.49 -6.67
CA ILE A 44 -7.06 1.63 -7.03
C ILE A 44 -6.82 1.76 -8.53
N ASN A 45 -5.58 2.06 -8.91
CA ASN A 45 -5.18 2.19 -10.30
C ASN A 45 -4.87 0.83 -10.92
N ALA A 46 -4.01 0.05 -10.28
CA ALA A 46 -3.62 -1.26 -10.77
C ALA A 46 -3.46 -2.24 -9.64
N VAL A 47 -3.79 -3.51 -9.90
CA VAL A 47 -3.62 -4.62 -8.96
C VAL A 47 -2.71 -5.63 -9.61
N THR A 48 -1.61 -5.98 -8.95
CA THR A 48 -0.68 -6.98 -9.42
C THR A 48 -0.38 -7.99 -8.32
N ALA A 49 0.24 -9.10 -8.68
CA ALA A 49 0.61 -10.13 -7.72
C ALA A 49 1.99 -10.66 -8.05
N SER A 50 2.72 -11.06 -7.04
CA SER A 50 4.05 -11.62 -7.18
C SER A 50 4.30 -12.70 -6.13
N THR A 51 5.12 -13.67 -6.47
CA THR A 51 5.45 -14.79 -5.59
C THR A 51 6.95 -14.92 -5.34
N THR A 52 7.75 -14.05 -5.95
CA THR A 52 9.20 -14.06 -5.76
C THR A 52 9.68 -12.68 -5.34
N PRO A 53 10.79 -12.59 -4.59
CA PRO A 53 11.36 -11.30 -4.21
C PRO A 53 11.71 -10.42 -5.40
N ILE A 54 12.25 -10.99 -6.46
CA ILE A 54 12.64 -10.22 -7.65
C ILE A 54 11.40 -9.63 -8.31
N ALA A 55 10.34 -10.41 -8.48
CA ALA A 55 9.11 -9.94 -9.09
C ALA A 55 8.46 -8.84 -8.25
N LEU A 56 8.46 -8.96 -6.93
CA LEU A 56 7.93 -7.92 -6.06
C LEU A 56 8.71 -6.63 -6.23
N GLY A 57 10.05 -6.71 -6.24
CA GLY A 57 10.91 -5.55 -6.43
C GLY A 57 10.60 -4.82 -7.74
N GLU A 58 10.47 -5.57 -8.83
CA GLU A 58 10.15 -5.00 -10.15
C GLU A 58 8.79 -4.32 -10.16
N LYS A 59 7.79 -4.96 -9.57
CA LYS A 59 6.44 -4.39 -9.50
C LYS A 59 6.39 -3.15 -8.62
N LEU A 60 7.16 -3.15 -7.53
CA LEU A 60 7.23 -1.99 -6.66
C LEU A 60 7.85 -0.79 -7.37
N ILE A 61 8.94 -1.01 -8.10
CA ILE A 61 9.59 0.04 -8.89
C ILE A 61 8.61 0.61 -9.91
N THR A 62 7.91 -0.26 -10.63
CA THR A 62 6.91 0.16 -11.61
C THR A 62 5.79 0.98 -10.97
N SER A 63 5.25 0.50 -9.84
CA SER A 63 4.18 1.21 -9.14
C SER A 63 4.62 2.57 -8.63
N LEU A 64 5.82 2.68 -8.07
CA LEU A 64 6.34 3.96 -7.56
C LEU A 64 6.65 4.95 -8.68
N SER A 65 6.80 4.49 -9.91
CA SER A 65 7.00 5.39 -11.05
C SER A 65 5.70 6.06 -11.49
N ARG A 66 4.55 5.57 -11.06
CA ARG A 66 3.25 6.11 -11.49
C ARG A 66 2.30 6.49 -10.35
N CYS A 67 2.54 6.00 -9.15
CA CYS A 67 1.68 6.30 -7.99
C CYS A 67 2.53 6.72 -6.81
N ASN A 68 2.02 7.64 -6.02
CA ASN A 68 2.70 8.10 -4.80
C ASN A 68 2.33 7.26 -3.58
N LEU A 69 1.33 6.39 -3.71
CA LEU A 69 0.93 5.49 -2.63
C LEU A 69 0.80 4.08 -3.20
N VAL A 70 1.48 3.13 -2.56
CA VAL A 70 1.45 1.73 -2.95
C VAL A 70 1.13 0.89 -1.72
N PHE A 71 0.14 0.01 -1.84
CA PHE A 71 -0.17 -0.96 -0.79
C PHE A 71 0.42 -2.31 -1.19
N ILE A 72 1.05 -2.98 -0.23
CA ILE A 72 1.53 -4.35 -0.40
C ILE A 72 0.77 -5.20 0.60
N ILE A 73 0.10 -6.23 0.13
CA ILE A 73 -0.64 -7.15 0.99
C ILE A 73 0.01 -8.52 0.93
N GLY A 74 0.37 -9.05 2.10
CA GLY A 74 1.00 -10.36 2.25
C GLY A 74 2.49 -10.26 2.54
N GLY A 75 3.13 -11.40 2.63
CA GLY A 75 4.58 -11.51 2.85
C GLY A 75 5.06 -11.24 4.27
N LEU A 76 4.19 -10.81 5.16
CA LEU A 76 4.56 -10.43 6.52
C LEU A 76 4.88 -11.63 7.42
N GLY A 77 4.42 -12.82 7.05
CA GLY A 77 4.69 -14.03 7.81
C GLY A 77 6.00 -14.73 7.42
N PHE A 78 6.70 -14.19 6.43
CA PHE A 78 7.94 -14.79 5.94
C PHE A 78 9.14 -14.03 6.50
N THR A 79 10.26 -14.75 6.69
CA THR A 79 11.50 -14.18 7.21
C THR A 79 12.65 -14.49 6.26
N GLY A 80 13.80 -13.89 6.51
CA GLY A 80 14.99 -14.07 5.70
C GLY A 80 14.81 -13.44 4.32
N LYS A 81 15.41 -14.04 3.31
CA LYS A 81 15.45 -13.47 1.96
C LYS A 81 14.08 -13.36 1.28
N ASN A 82 13.11 -14.13 1.73
CA ASN A 82 11.74 -14.06 1.21
C ASN A 82 10.84 -13.15 2.06
N GLY A 83 11.34 -12.66 3.17
CA GLY A 83 10.58 -11.76 4.05
C GLY A 83 10.40 -10.41 3.41
N LEU A 84 9.27 -9.79 3.68
CA LEU A 84 8.93 -8.50 3.08
C LEU A 84 9.95 -7.43 3.42
N SER A 85 10.44 -7.41 4.65
CA SER A 85 11.44 -6.43 5.10
C SER A 85 12.72 -6.48 4.25
N GLU A 86 13.24 -7.68 4.01
CA GLU A 86 14.45 -7.86 3.20
C GLU A 86 14.21 -7.48 1.74
N VAL A 87 13.06 -7.87 1.19
CA VAL A 87 12.72 -7.58 -0.20
C VAL A 87 12.56 -6.07 -0.42
N LEU A 88 11.89 -5.40 0.51
CA LEU A 88 11.70 -3.94 0.42
C LEU A 88 13.03 -3.22 0.53
N SER A 89 13.90 -3.65 1.43
CA SER A 89 15.22 -3.05 1.60
C SER A 89 16.03 -3.12 0.30
N LYS A 90 16.04 -4.29 -0.34
CA LYS A 90 16.75 -4.46 -1.61
C LYS A 90 16.13 -3.65 -2.74
N ALA A 91 14.81 -3.66 -2.85
CA ALA A 91 14.12 -2.93 -3.90
C ALA A 91 14.37 -1.43 -3.79
N LEU A 92 14.27 -0.89 -2.58
CA LEU A 92 14.48 0.53 -2.36
C LEU A 92 15.93 0.94 -2.61
N SER A 93 16.89 0.08 -2.25
CA SER A 93 18.30 0.33 -2.56
C SER A 93 18.54 0.39 -4.07
N ALA A 94 17.90 -0.50 -4.82
CA ALA A 94 18.06 -0.54 -6.28
C ALA A 94 17.45 0.68 -6.96
N THR A 95 16.39 1.26 -6.39
CA THR A 95 15.73 2.44 -6.96
C THR A 95 16.38 3.74 -6.56
N LYS A 96 17.35 3.70 -5.66
CA LYS A 96 17.97 4.89 -5.06
C LYS A 96 16.97 5.73 -4.28
N VAL A 97 15.82 5.16 -3.94
CA VAL A 97 14.84 5.81 -3.07
C VAL A 97 15.24 5.52 -1.64
N THR A 98 15.45 6.54 -0.86
CA THR A 98 15.86 6.39 0.54
C THR A 98 14.64 6.58 1.43
N PRO A 99 14.30 5.59 2.27
CA PRO A 99 13.21 5.78 3.23
C PRO A 99 13.57 6.90 4.21
N SER A 100 12.64 7.85 4.35
CA SER A 100 12.82 8.95 5.31
C SER A 100 12.22 8.58 6.67
N ASP A 101 11.30 7.63 6.71
CA ASP A 101 10.67 7.19 7.94
C ASP A 101 10.06 5.81 7.76
N ILE A 102 10.23 4.94 8.73
CA ILE A 102 9.64 3.60 8.75
C ILE A 102 8.93 3.40 10.07
N LYS A 103 7.64 3.12 10.03
CA LYS A 103 6.83 2.88 11.23
C LYS A 103 6.19 1.51 11.16
N LYS A 104 6.15 0.83 12.30
CA LYS A 104 5.37 -0.38 12.44
C LYS A 104 3.91 -0.02 12.69
N LEU A 105 3.02 -0.74 12.05
CA LEU A 105 1.58 -0.58 12.26
C LEU A 105 1.10 -1.75 13.12
N LYS A 106 0.53 -1.41 14.27
CA LYS A 106 0.05 -2.42 15.20
C LYS A 106 -1.19 -3.13 14.64
N ASN A 107 -1.23 -4.43 14.81
CA ASN A 107 -2.35 -5.27 14.41
C ASN A 107 -3.05 -5.80 15.66
N GLU A 108 -4.19 -5.22 16.00
CA GLU A 108 -4.93 -5.59 17.20
C GLU A 108 -5.56 -6.99 17.11
N LEU A 109 -5.80 -7.48 15.91
CA LEU A 109 -6.48 -8.75 15.68
C LEU A 109 -5.54 -9.91 15.37
N GLY A 110 -4.25 -9.63 15.21
CA GLY A 110 -3.30 -10.66 14.81
C GLY A 110 -1.90 -10.38 15.30
N LYS A 111 -0.97 -11.23 14.89
CA LYS A 111 0.42 -11.18 15.35
C LYS A 111 1.36 -10.44 14.41
N GLN A 112 0.97 -10.26 13.15
CA GLN A 112 1.84 -9.66 12.16
C GLN A 112 1.67 -8.15 12.17
N TYR A 113 2.76 -7.43 12.36
CA TYR A 113 2.76 -5.98 12.20
C TYR A 113 2.69 -5.62 10.73
N GLY A 114 2.03 -4.52 10.42
CA GLY A 114 2.19 -3.89 9.13
C GLY A 114 3.32 -2.89 9.18
N TYR A 115 3.58 -2.24 8.05
CA TYR A 115 4.62 -1.22 7.97
C TYR A 115 4.11 -0.04 7.16
N LEU A 116 4.53 1.15 7.56
CA LEU A 116 4.34 2.37 6.80
C LEU A 116 5.71 2.94 6.51
N ILE A 117 6.05 3.06 5.25
CA ILE A 117 7.37 3.50 4.81
C ILE A 117 7.21 4.78 4.01
N ARG A 118 7.79 5.88 4.49
CA ARG A 118 7.83 7.14 3.78
C ARG A 118 9.12 7.24 2.98
N CYS A 119 8.99 7.64 1.72
CA CYS A 119 10.12 7.88 0.83
C CYS A 119 9.89 9.23 0.15
N GLY A 120 10.27 10.31 0.82
CA GLY A 120 9.96 11.64 0.33
C GLY A 120 8.44 11.86 0.29
N ASN A 121 7.91 12.15 -0.89
CA ASN A 121 6.47 12.33 -1.07
C ASN A 121 5.74 11.05 -1.47
N GLN A 122 6.43 9.92 -1.44
CA GLN A 122 5.83 8.62 -1.72
C GLN A 122 5.70 7.80 -0.46
N MET A 123 4.76 6.87 -0.44
CA MET A 123 4.47 6.06 0.73
C MET A 123 4.14 4.63 0.33
N ILE A 124 4.68 3.67 1.08
CA ILE A 124 4.36 2.26 0.94
C ILE A 124 3.71 1.81 2.24
N VAL A 125 2.56 1.14 2.13
CA VAL A 125 1.87 0.58 3.29
C VAL A 125 1.76 -0.92 3.10
N ALA A 126 2.33 -1.69 4.04
CA ALA A 126 2.32 -3.14 4.01
C ALA A 126 1.35 -3.68 5.06
N LEU A 127 0.43 -4.53 4.63
CA LEU A 127 -0.66 -5.05 5.47
C LEU A 127 -0.75 -6.57 5.36
N PRO A 128 -1.29 -7.23 6.41
CA PRO A 128 -1.49 -8.68 6.36
C PRO A 128 -2.59 -9.07 5.36
N ASP A 129 -2.56 -10.32 4.91
CA ASP A 129 -3.49 -10.85 3.92
C ASP A 129 -4.75 -11.46 4.54
N LYS A 130 -5.22 -10.87 5.62
CA LYS A 130 -6.47 -11.24 6.26
C LYS A 130 -7.40 -10.04 6.25
N PRO A 131 -8.56 -10.14 5.59
CA PRO A 131 -9.44 -8.98 5.39
C PRO A 131 -9.83 -8.27 6.69
N GLU A 132 -10.13 -9.02 7.74
CA GLU A 132 -10.53 -8.44 9.02
C GLU A 132 -9.39 -7.66 9.66
N GLU A 133 -8.18 -8.22 9.61
CA GLU A 133 -6.99 -7.58 10.16
C GLU A 133 -6.62 -6.34 9.37
N LEU A 134 -6.65 -6.46 8.06
CA LEU A 134 -6.39 -5.35 7.15
C LEU A 134 -7.32 -4.17 7.44
N SER A 135 -8.62 -4.43 7.51
CA SER A 135 -9.62 -3.39 7.78
C SER A 135 -9.40 -2.75 9.15
N SER A 136 -9.12 -3.56 10.16
CA SER A 136 -8.87 -3.08 11.52
C SER A 136 -7.64 -2.17 11.60
N MET A 137 -6.66 -2.37 10.72
CA MET A 137 -5.44 -1.58 10.73
C MET A 137 -5.60 -0.18 10.15
N PHE A 138 -6.72 0.11 9.50
CA PHE A 138 -7.07 1.46 9.10
C PHE A 138 -7.62 2.23 10.30
N SER A 139 -6.76 2.45 11.28
CA SER A 139 -7.08 3.20 12.48
C SER A 139 -7.26 4.68 12.15
N PRO A 140 -7.90 5.46 13.04
CA PRO A 140 -7.97 6.92 12.84
C PRO A 140 -6.59 7.55 12.65
N ALA A 141 -5.57 7.02 13.32
CA ALA A 141 -4.20 7.53 13.18
C ALA A 141 -3.64 7.30 11.78
N LEU A 142 -3.80 6.08 11.23
CA LEU A 142 -3.34 5.77 9.88
C LEU A 142 -4.10 6.58 8.84
N VAL A 143 -5.41 6.67 8.99
CA VAL A 143 -6.27 7.45 8.09
C VAL A 143 -5.83 8.91 8.07
N SER A 144 -5.63 9.52 9.24
CA SER A 144 -5.16 10.90 9.34
C SER A 144 -3.79 11.07 8.71
N PHE A 145 -2.90 10.13 8.92
CA PHE A 145 -1.55 10.18 8.37
C PHE A 145 -1.59 10.20 6.84
N ILE A 146 -2.40 9.33 6.24
CA ILE A 146 -2.55 9.26 4.78
C ILE A 146 -3.18 10.56 4.26
N LYS A 147 -4.24 11.03 4.91
CA LYS A 147 -4.90 12.27 4.50
C LYS A 147 -3.93 13.45 4.53
N ASN A 148 -3.18 13.58 5.60
CA ASN A 148 -2.23 14.69 5.73
C ASN A 148 -1.11 14.59 4.70
N ALA A 149 -0.63 13.39 4.44
CA ALA A 149 0.47 13.20 3.49
C ALA A 149 0.08 13.57 2.07
N PHE A 150 -1.17 13.37 1.68
CA PHE A 150 -1.62 13.58 0.30
C PHE A 150 -2.66 14.68 0.13
N GLY A 151 -2.91 15.45 1.17
CA GLY A 151 -3.82 16.59 1.09
C GLY A 151 -5.28 16.21 0.87
N LEU A 152 -5.68 15.11 1.45
CA LEU A 152 -7.06 14.61 1.33
C LEU A 152 -7.99 15.14 2.41
#